data_832d8c58cb28edcc2814b34748a30451
#
_entry.id   832d8c58cb28edcc2814b34748a30451
#
_cell.length_a   1.000
_cell.length_b   1.000
_cell.length_c   1.000
_cell.angle_alpha   90.00
_cell.angle_beta   90.00
_cell.angle_gamma   90.00
#
_symmetry.space_group_name_H-M   'P 1'
#
loop_
_entity.id
_entity.type
_entity.pdbx_description
1 polymer ?
#
loop_
_entity_poly.entity_id
_entity_poly.type
_entity_poly.pdbx_seq_one_letter_code
_entity_poly.pdbx_strand_id
1 'polypeptide(L)'
;MKVVVIGSLVLSILHSILLYGQRPGISVFFFCIVCLFFIFYLLDKKGKLKNKNALWLCVPILFLSITYGIWNNEILRVLNAFVMLGLTGYMILRLEQKDVTFVKTVSKIFSIFIGGIEYLGNALGAIKTVFIAEPNTKVGGKGKKIFKAICITIPIVLFVLALLISADSIFAGMFSNIILQLQNIFTEEVLFSLFFRIVVLLLLFIYLVTIFYNVLGEKTSYTEIDKKEYVPKWKLDSFTYHLIVTILNGIYLVFCGIQIVFLFTRMGSTGGISYADYARQGYFQLVIVSLINLMLIVLPKSMRVKEKKYTTVMKLLLVVFTVIILLSSFYRMYLYEQEYGLTFLRVAVFFAIATELLLMIPTTLYIMHKKVALFPSYVAIILVMYVLFNGINVDRMIAKTNIDLFFEKGEQTEDIDLSYLLYHTSIDSVKETERLLTSRNTEVREKVKDYFVQVEKELQEENSIWEWNYNQKAVQKSLETIGRNEEI
;
A
#
# COMPACT_ATOMS: atom_id res chain seq x y z
N MET A 1 -10.49 21.70 20.07
CA MET A 1 -9.24 21.06 20.54
C MET A 1 -9.49 19.86 21.46
N LYS A 2 -10.33 19.93 22.52
CA LYS A 2 -10.61 18.79 23.43
C LYS A 2 -10.99 17.51 22.65
N VAL A 3 -11.89 17.63 21.69
CA VAL A 3 -12.35 16.49 20.86
C VAL A 3 -11.21 15.87 20.05
N VAL A 4 -10.30 16.68 19.48
CA VAL A 4 -9.13 16.18 18.73
C VAL A 4 -8.23 15.36 19.64
N VAL A 5 -7.89 15.89 20.81
CA VAL A 5 -7.00 15.21 21.75
C VAL A 5 -7.62 13.90 22.27
N ILE A 6 -8.88 13.94 22.70
CA ILE A 6 -9.58 12.75 23.22
C ILE A 6 -9.76 11.71 22.09
N GLY A 7 -10.19 12.13 20.90
CA GLY A 7 -10.38 11.21 19.78
C GLY A 7 -9.07 10.59 19.29
N SER A 8 -7.97 11.35 19.24
CA SER A 8 -6.65 10.82 18.92
C SER A 8 -6.18 9.79 19.97
N LEU A 9 -6.48 10.01 21.25
CA LEU A 9 -6.17 9.06 22.31
C LEU A 9 -6.97 7.75 22.12
N VAL A 10 -8.28 7.87 21.85
CA VAL A 10 -9.14 6.71 21.58
C VAL A 10 -8.64 5.92 20.37
N LEU A 11 -8.29 6.60 19.26
CA LEU A 11 -7.73 5.94 18.07
C LEU A 11 -6.40 5.25 18.36
N SER A 12 -5.53 5.84 19.18
CA SER A 12 -4.25 5.23 19.54
C SER A 12 -4.43 4.00 20.44
N ILE A 13 -5.39 4.02 21.35
CA ILE A 13 -5.77 2.85 22.16
C ILE A 13 -6.36 1.77 21.25
N LEU A 14 -7.28 2.11 20.36
CA LEU A 14 -7.84 1.16 19.40
C LEU A 14 -6.77 0.54 18.50
N HIS A 15 -5.82 1.32 18.00
CA HIS A 15 -4.67 0.81 17.26
C HIS A 15 -3.87 -0.19 18.08
N SER A 16 -3.59 0.14 19.35
CA SER A 16 -2.87 -0.75 20.27
C SER A 16 -3.60 -2.08 20.53
N ILE A 17 -4.93 -2.07 20.55
CA ILE A 17 -5.74 -3.28 20.79
C ILE A 17 -5.89 -4.10 19.50
N LEU A 18 -6.15 -3.42 18.37
CA LEU A 18 -6.56 -4.08 17.12
C LEU A 18 -5.39 -4.46 16.21
N LEU A 19 -4.27 -3.74 16.28
CA LEU A 19 -3.20 -3.85 15.28
C LEU A 19 -1.81 -4.10 15.87
N TYR A 20 -1.52 -3.60 17.08
CA TYR A 20 -0.17 -3.71 17.63
C TYR A 20 0.13 -5.14 18.09
N GLY A 21 1.21 -5.73 17.53
CA GLY A 21 1.65 -7.08 17.86
C GLY A 21 0.75 -8.18 17.32
N GLN A 22 -0.13 -7.85 16.37
CA GLN A 22 -1.06 -8.79 15.74
C GLN A 22 -0.84 -8.84 14.23
N ARG A 23 -1.11 -10.00 13.62
CA ARG A 23 -1.11 -10.11 12.15
C ARG A 23 -2.28 -9.27 11.59
N PRO A 24 -2.03 -8.43 10.56
CA PRO A 24 -3.09 -7.62 9.99
C PRO A 24 -4.20 -8.50 9.37
N GLY A 25 -5.39 -8.44 9.93
CA GLY A 25 -6.58 -9.17 9.48
C GLY A 25 -7.78 -8.25 9.34
N ILE A 26 -8.96 -8.74 9.71
CA ILE A 26 -10.21 -7.97 9.64
C ILE A 26 -10.20 -6.73 10.56
N SER A 27 -9.32 -6.71 11.55
CA SER A 27 -9.12 -5.57 12.45
C SER A 27 -8.80 -4.27 11.71
N VAL A 28 -8.06 -4.36 10.58
CA VAL A 28 -7.72 -3.20 9.73
C VAL A 28 -9.00 -2.53 9.20
N PHE A 29 -9.99 -3.31 8.79
CA PHE A 29 -11.27 -2.80 8.30
C PHE A 29 -12.02 -2.02 9.38
N PHE A 30 -12.15 -2.59 10.58
CA PHE A 30 -12.82 -1.91 11.70
C PHE A 30 -12.08 -0.64 12.13
N PHE A 31 -10.75 -0.69 12.18
CA PHE A 31 -9.94 0.49 12.50
C PHE A 31 -10.11 1.60 11.45
N CYS A 32 -10.12 1.26 10.15
CA CYS A 32 -10.38 2.21 9.07
C CYS A 32 -11.76 2.87 9.18
N ILE A 33 -12.82 2.12 9.49
CA ILE A 33 -14.17 2.68 9.68
C ILE A 33 -14.15 3.75 10.78
N VAL A 34 -13.55 3.43 11.93
CA VAL A 34 -13.48 4.38 13.05
C VAL A 34 -12.68 5.62 12.70
N CYS A 35 -11.54 5.45 12.01
CA CYS A 35 -10.73 6.57 11.52
C CYS A 35 -11.51 7.47 10.56
N LEU A 36 -12.19 6.90 9.56
CA LEU A 36 -12.99 7.65 8.59
C LEU A 36 -14.13 8.41 9.29
N PHE A 37 -14.86 7.74 10.18
CA PHE A 37 -15.93 8.38 10.95
C PHE A 37 -15.40 9.56 11.76
N PHE A 38 -14.25 9.40 12.42
CA PHE A 38 -13.65 10.48 13.20
C PHE A 38 -13.18 11.65 12.33
N ILE A 39 -12.59 11.38 11.17
CA ILE A 39 -12.19 12.40 10.19
C ILE A 39 -13.43 13.20 9.74
N PHE A 40 -14.52 12.51 9.35
CA PHE A 40 -15.75 13.19 8.93
C PHE A 40 -16.36 14.04 10.03
N TYR A 41 -16.45 13.51 11.24
CA TYR A 41 -16.94 14.26 12.38
C TYR A 41 -16.16 15.54 12.62
N LEU A 42 -14.82 15.47 12.53
CA LEU A 42 -13.97 16.64 12.71
C LEU A 42 -14.13 17.68 11.61
N LEU A 43 -14.17 17.25 10.35
CA LEU A 43 -14.33 18.13 9.19
C LEU A 43 -15.71 18.79 9.17
N ASP A 44 -16.77 18.05 9.51
CA ASP A 44 -18.13 18.57 9.61
C ASP A 44 -18.24 19.65 10.69
N LYS A 45 -17.75 19.35 11.89
CA LYS A 45 -17.74 20.29 13.03
C LYS A 45 -17.01 21.61 12.72
N LYS A 46 -16.06 21.59 11.78
CA LYS A 46 -15.30 22.78 11.35
C LYS A 46 -15.87 23.42 10.07
N GLY A 47 -16.97 22.91 9.52
CA GLY A 47 -17.58 23.41 8.28
C GLY A 47 -16.67 23.24 7.04
N LYS A 48 -15.75 22.26 7.08
CA LYS A 48 -14.80 21.98 6.00
C LYS A 48 -15.34 20.96 4.99
N LEU A 49 -16.51 20.37 5.21
CA LEU A 49 -17.20 19.46 4.26
C LEU A 49 -17.91 20.25 3.15
N LYS A 50 -17.13 20.81 2.22
CA LYS A 50 -17.66 21.60 1.10
C LYS A 50 -18.06 20.77 -0.11
N ASN A 51 -17.38 19.66 -0.37
CA ASN A 51 -17.60 18.81 -1.55
C ASN A 51 -17.91 17.37 -1.17
N LYS A 52 -19.19 17.10 -0.86
CA LYS A 52 -19.66 15.77 -0.44
C LYS A 52 -19.45 14.68 -1.51
N ASN A 53 -19.28 15.06 -2.80
CA ASN A 53 -19.01 14.08 -3.84
C ASN A 53 -17.67 13.34 -3.63
N ALA A 54 -16.75 13.89 -2.81
CA ALA A 54 -15.51 13.20 -2.49
C ALA A 54 -15.69 11.98 -1.57
N LEU A 55 -16.89 11.78 -0.99
CA LEU A 55 -17.21 10.63 -0.16
C LEU A 55 -17.10 9.28 -0.88
N TRP A 56 -17.21 9.27 -2.23
CA TRP A 56 -17.01 8.04 -2.99
C TRP A 56 -15.63 7.41 -2.77
N LEU A 57 -14.62 8.20 -2.36
CA LEU A 57 -13.28 7.70 -2.03
C LEU A 57 -13.25 6.78 -0.80
N CYS A 58 -14.30 6.78 0.03
CA CYS A 58 -14.43 5.82 1.12
C CYS A 58 -14.56 4.39 0.60
N VAL A 59 -15.21 4.20 -0.57
CA VAL A 59 -15.44 2.87 -1.13
C VAL A 59 -14.13 2.13 -1.40
N PRO A 60 -13.16 2.68 -2.16
CA PRO A 60 -11.88 2.01 -2.36
C PRO A 60 -11.06 1.88 -1.07
N ILE A 61 -11.10 2.85 -0.13
CA ILE A 61 -10.40 2.74 1.15
C ILE A 61 -10.95 1.55 1.95
N LEU A 62 -12.27 1.43 2.08
CA LEU A 62 -12.92 0.32 2.80
C LEU A 62 -12.71 -1.01 2.07
N PHE A 63 -12.77 -1.03 0.73
CA PHE A 63 -12.46 -2.23 -0.05
C PHE A 63 -11.03 -2.71 0.21
N LEU A 64 -10.02 -1.82 0.14
CA LEU A 64 -8.63 -2.19 0.40
C LEU A 64 -8.42 -2.62 1.86
N SER A 65 -9.14 -2.05 2.82
CA SER A 65 -9.04 -2.47 4.22
C SER A 65 -9.64 -3.84 4.48
N ILE A 66 -10.73 -4.23 3.78
CA ILE A 66 -11.32 -5.57 3.93
C ILE A 66 -10.46 -6.67 3.31
N THR A 67 -9.64 -6.35 2.30
CA THR A 67 -8.73 -7.33 1.68
C THR A 67 -7.73 -7.93 2.67
N TYR A 68 -7.39 -7.25 3.76
CA TYR A 68 -6.56 -7.79 4.85
C TYR A 68 -7.22 -8.97 5.57
N GLY A 69 -8.56 -8.97 5.64
CA GLY A 69 -9.32 -10.11 6.18
C GLY A 69 -9.59 -11.22 5.16
N ILE A 70 -9.19 -11.06 3.90
CA ILE A 70 -9.45 -12.03 2.82
C ILE A 70 -8.14 -12.64 2.32
N TRP A 71 -7.16 -11.80 1.93
CA TRP A 71 -5.91 -12.21 1.30
C TRP A 71 -4.70 -12.04 2.22
N ASN A 72 -3.68 -12.90 2.02
CA ASN A 72 -2.48 -12.91 2.86
C ASN A 72 -1.22 -12.39 2.14
N ASN A 73 -1.32 -11.89 0.90
CA ASN A 73 -0.18 -11.38 0.16
C ASN A 73 0.45 -10.18 0.87
N GLU A 74 1.66 -10.32 1.40
CA GLU A 74 2.34 -9.30 2.21
C GLU A 74 2.70 -8.06 1.41
N ILE A 75 3.09 -8.22 0.14
CA ILE A 75 3.44 -7.09 -0.73
C ILE A 75 2.23 -6.19 -0.93
N LEU A 76 1.06 -6.78 -1.22
CA LEU A 76 -0.19 -6.03 -1.37
C LEU A 76 -0.62 -5.39 -0.05
N ARG A 77 -0.47 -6.07 1.09
CA ARG A 77 -0.77 -5.50 2.41
C ARG A 77 0.04 -4.24 2.68
N VAL A 78 1.35 -4.28 2.44
CA VAL A 78 2.22 -3.10 2.60
C VAL A 78 1.83 -1.98 1.64
N LEU A 79 1.63 -2.29 0.35
CA LEU A 79 1.21 -1.31 -0.64
C LEU A 79 -0.15 -0.70 -0.30
N ASN A 80 -1.11 -1.50 0.16
CA ASN A 80 -2.45 -1.06 0.55
C ASN A 80 -2.38 -0.06 1.71
N ALA A 81 -1.49 -0.25 2.69
CA ALA A 81 -1.33 0.72 3.77
C ALA A 81 -0.95 2.10 3.23
N PHE A 82 0.04 2.18 2.31
CA PHE A 82 0.45 3.45 1.69
C PHE A 82 -0.66 4.05 0.81
N VAL A 83 -1.34 3.22 0.02
CA VAL A 83 -2.43 3.68 -0.86
C VAL A 83 -3.61 4.19 -0.05
N MET A 84 -4.02 3.50 1.02
CA MET A 84 -5.10 3.95 1.91
C MET A 84 -4.76 5.28 2.59
N LEU A 85 -3.52 5.47 3.06
CA LEU A 85 -3.06 6.76 3.58
C LEU A 85 -3.13 7.85 2.50
N GLY A 86 -2.59 7.60 1.32
CA GLY A 86 -2.65 8.54 0.19
C GLY A 86 -4.07 8.90 -0.22
N LEU A 87 -4.97 7.91 -0.30
CA LEU A 87 -6.40 8.13 -0.61
C LEU A 87 -7.11 8.92 0.49
N THR A 88 -6.79 8.66 1.75
CA THR A 88 -7.35 9.43 2.88
C THR A 88 -6.91 10.89 2.80
N GLY A 89 -5.64 11.16 2.54
CA GLY A 89 -5.14 12.52 2.31
C GLY A 89 -5.80 13.19 1.10
N TYR A 90 -5.92 12.47 -0.01
CA TYR A 90 -6.61 12.97 -1.21
C TYR A 90 -8.10 13.26 -0.94
N MET A 91 -8.77 12.39 -0.22
CA MET A 91 -10.16 12.56 0.20
C MET A 91 -10.33 13.83 1.05
N ILE A 92 -9.49 14.06 2.05
CA ILE A 92 -9.52 15.27 2.88
C ILE A 92 -9.41 16.52 2.01
N LEU A 93 -8.46 16.57 1.07
CA LEU A 93 -8.29 17.70 0.15
C LEU A 93 -9.51 17.91 -0.75
N ARG A 94 -10.10 16.84 -1.26
CA ARG A 94 -11.29 16.92 -2.14
C ARG A 94 -12.55 17.31 -1.38
N LEU A 95 -12.67 16.94 -0.11
CA LEU A 95 -13.78 17.37 0.76
C LEU A 95 -13.73 18.87 1.03
N GLU A 96 -12.54 19.46 1.17
CA GLU A 96 -12.37 20.90 1.40
C GLU A 96 -12.46 21.73 0.10
N GLN A 97 -11.96 21.21 -1.04
CA GLN A 97 -11.82 21.96 -2.30
C GLN A 97 -12.30 21.14 -3.50
N LYS A 98 -12.91 21.80 -4.49
CA LYS A 98 -13.39 21.13 -5.71
C LYS A 98 -12.27 20.81 -6.71
N ASP A 99 -11.32 21.71 -6.90
CA ASP A 99 -10.30 21.62 -7.96
C ASP A 99 -8.90 21.57 -7.36
N VAL A 100 -8.20 20.48 -7.61
CA VAL A 100 -6.83 20.27 -7.17
C VAL A 100 -5.98 19.78 -8.35
N THR A 101 -4.89 20.48 -8.63
CA THR A 101 -3.93 20.12 -9.69
C THR A 101 -3.00 19.01 -9.17
N PHE A 102 -2.50 18.12 -10.05
CA PHE A 102 -1.67 16.98 -9.67
C PHE A 102 -0.49 17.33 -8.74
N VAL A 103 0.37 18.24 -9.15
CA VAL A 103 1.56 18.63 -8.37
C VAL A 103 1.18 19.18 -7.00
N LYS A 104 0.15 20.03 -6.94
CA LYS A 104 -0.38 20.57 -5.68
C LYS A 104 -1.00 19.48 -4.82
N THR A 105 -1.67 18.48 -5.42
CA THR A 105 -2.28 17.36 -4.68
C THR A 105 -1.21 16.53 -3.97
N VAL A 106 -0.18 16.09 -4.68
CA VAL A 106 0.89 15.29 -4.10
C VAL A 106 1.59 16.06 -2.98
N SER A 107 2.00 17.31 -3.24
CA SER A 107 2.64 18.16 -2.24
C SER A 107 1.77 18.39 -1.01
N LYS A 108 0.45 18.58 -1.19
CA LYS A 108 -0.49 18.76 -0.07
C LYS A 108 -0.71 17.48 0.72
N ILE A 109 -0.79 16.31 0.08
CA ILE A 109 -0.87 15.03 0.78
C ILE A 109 0.37 14.84 1.66
N PHE A 110 1.57 15.06 1.11
CA PHE A 110 2.79 15.03 1.90
C PHE A 110 2.75 16.02 3.07
N SER A 111 2.26 17.23 2.84
CA SER A 111 2.13 18.24 3.89
C SER A 111 1.11 17.87 4.98
N ILE A 112 0.07 17.10 4.69
CA ILE A 112 -0.86 16.59 5.70
C ILE A 112 -0.12 15.68 6.67
N PHE A 113 0.65 14.73 6.16
CA PHE A 113 1.28 13.69 6.99
C PHE A 113 2.64 14.11 7.56
N ILE A 114 3.49 14.75 6.78
CA ILE A 114 4.86 15.11 7.18
C ILE A 114 4.93 16.53 7.71
N GLY A 115 4.25 17.48 7.07
CA GLY A 115 4.20 18.89 7.49
C GLY A 115 3.55 19.09 8.86
N GLY A 116 2.82 18.10 9.36
CA GLY A 116 2.29 18.08 10.71
C GLY A 116 3.39 18.21 11.79
N ILE A 117 4.62 17.80 11.52
CA ILE A 117 5.73 17.88 12.48
C ILE A 117 6.00 19.34 12.91
N GLU A 118 5.80 20.32 12.02
CA GLU A 118 5.93 21.74 12.33
C GLU A 118 4.93 22.20 13.43
N TYR A 119 3.82 21.49 13.56
CA TYR A 119 2.78 21.77 14.56
C TYR A 119 2.93 20.98 15.86
N LEU A 120 4.02 20.24 16.04
CA LEU A 120 4.26 19.41 17.22
C LEU A 120 4.18 20.22 18.53
N GLY A 121 4.77 21.41 18.56
CA GLY A 121 4.71 22.32 19.71
C GLY A 121 3.27 22.73 20.06
N ASN A 122 2.45 23.01 19.05
CA ASN A 122 1.06 23.37 19.22
C ASN A 122 0.21 22.17 19.68
N ALA A 123 0.50 20.97 19.15
CA ALA A 123 -0.13 19.72 19.55
C ALA A 123 0.17 19.40 21.03
N LEU A 124 1.43 19.49 21.45
CA LEU A 124 1.82 19.33 22.85
C LEU A 124 1.16 20.38 23.76
N GLY A 125 1.06 21.64 23.32
CA GLY A 125 0.29 22.67 23.98
C GLY A 125 -1.19 22.32 24.15
N ALA A 126 -1.83 21.79 23.10
CA ALA A 126 -3.21 21.33 23.13
C ALA A 126 -3.41 20.14 24.10
N ILE A 127 -2.51 19.17 24.09
CA ILE A 127 -2.48 18.04 25.04
C ILE A 127 -2.37 18.58 26.46
N LYS A 128 -1.43 19.51 26.71
CA LYS A 128 -1.25 20.16 28.00
C LYS A 128 -2.54 20.85 28.47
N THR A 129 -3.23 21.60 27.62
CA THR A 129 -4.48 22.28 28.00
C THR A 129 -5.62 21.32 28.33
N VAL A 130 -5.67 20.13 27.71
CA VAL A 130 -6.75 19.15 27.98
C VAL A 130 -6.49 18.36 29.27
N PHE A 131 -5.23 17.92 29.48
CA PHE A 131 -4.89 17.05 30.61
C PHE A 131 -4.28 17.79 31.80
N ILE A 132 -3.65 18.93 31.59
CA ILE A 132 -2.86 19.63 32.61
C ILE A 132 -3.47 20.93 33.06
N ALA A 133 -4.18 21.69 32.20
CA ALA A 133 -4.79 22.97 32.58
C ALA A 133 -5.83 22.78 33.68
N GLU A 134 -5.71 23.57 34.73
CA GLU A 134 -6.64 23.58 35.85
C GLU A 134 -7.99 24.12 35.38
N PRO A 135 -9.11 23.44 35.66
CA PRO A 135 -10.41 24.07 35.55
C PRO A 135 -10.52 25.11 36.66
N ASN A 136 -10.87 26.35 36.32
CA ASN A 136 -11.12 27.45 37.26
C ASN A 136 -12.34 27.21 38.18
N THR A 137 -12.75 25.96 38.40
CA THR A 137 -13.88 25.59 39.26
C THR A 137 -13.39 24.89 40.53
N LYS A 138 -13.74 25.48 41.69
CA LYS A 138 -13.34 25.07 43.05
C LYS A 138 -13.84 23.67 43.49
N VAL A 139 -14.64 22.95 42.71
CA VAL A 139 -15.25 21.67 43.08
C VAL A 139 -14.89 20.61 42.02
N GLY A 140 -13.86 19.82 42.24
CA GLY A 140 -13.49 18.68 41.37
C GLY A 140 -11.99 18.51 41.11
N GLY A 141 -11.16 19.43 41.60
CA GLY A 141 -9.71 19.46 41.25
C GLY A 141 -8.87 18.34 41.84
N LYS A 142 -9.24 17.78 43.01
CA LYS A 142 -8.43 16.75 43.69
C LYS A 142 -8.42 15.41 42.94
N GLY A 143 -9.57 14.91 42.51
CA GLY A 143 -9.65 13.63 41.79
C GLY A 143 -8.91 13.62 40.45
N LYS A 144 -9.01 14.73 39.68
CA LYS A 144 -8.25 14.88 38.40
C LYS A 144 -6.75 15.03 38.63
N LYS A 145 -6.32 15.75 39.69
CA LYS A 145 -4.89 15.83 40.04
C LYS A 145 -4.32 14.47 40.44
N ILE A 146 -5.09 13.68 41.23
CA ILE A 146 -4.72 12.33 41.66
C ILE A 146 -4.69 11.41 40.45
N PHE A 147 -5.73 11.36 39.59
CA PHE A 147 -5.76 10.54 38.40
C PHE A 147 -4.59 10.84 37.45
N LYS A 148 -4.29 12.11 37.22
CA LYS A 148 -3.14 12.55 36.42
C LYS A 148 -1.81 12.12 37.03
N ALA A 149 -1.66 12.33 38.35
CA ALA A 149 -0.45 11.89 39.05
C ALA A 149 -0.25 10.38 38.90
N ILE A 150 -1.32 9.61 39.09
CA ILE A 150 -1.31 8.13 38.91
C ILE A 150 -0.90 7.74 37.49
N CYS A 151 -1.53 8.33 36.47
CA CYS A 151 -1.24 8.02 35.05
C CYS A 151 0.21 8.33 34.61
N ILE A 152 0.85 9.32 35.24
CA ILE A 152 2.25 9.69 34.95
C ILE A 152 3.20 8.91 35.84
N THR A 153 2.88 8.75 37.12
CA THR A 153 3.80 8.18 38.12
C THR A 153 3.89 6.65 37.96
N ILE A 154 2.77 5.94 37.72
CA ILE A 154 2.79 4.48 37.62
C ILE A 154 3.73 3.99 36.50
N PRO A 155 3.65 4.45 35.24
CA PRO A 155 4.58 3.99 34.20
C PRO A 155 6.04 4.30 34.51
N ILE A 156 6.32 5.47 35.07
CA ILE A 156 7.68 5.88 35.43
C ILE A 156 8.22 4.99 36.57
N VAL A 157 7.42 4.79 37.62
CA VAL A 157 7.82 3.96 38.76
C VAL A 157 8.01 2.50 38.34
N LEU A 158 7.09 1.94 37.54
CA LEU A 158 7.24 0.58 37.03
C LEU A 158 8.48 0.43 36.14
N PHE A 159 8.76 1.40 35.30
CA PHE A 159 9.97 1.39 34.47
C PHE A 159 11.24 1.47 35.29
N VAL A 160 11.32 2.39 36.26
CA VAL A 160 12.48 2.52 37.15
C VAL A 160 12.63 1.26 38.01
N LEU A 161 11.52 0.72 38.53
CA LEU A 161 11.53 -0.52 39.33
C LEU A 161 12.05 -1.72 38.50
N ALA A 162 11.60 -1.86 37.27
CA ALA A 162 12.08 -2.90 36.36
C ALA A 162 13.59 -2.78 36.09
N LEU A 163 14.11 -1.54 35.88
CA LEU A 163 15.54 -1.31 35.71
C LEU A 163 16.33 -1.63 36.99
N LEU A 164 15.83 -1.30 38.17
CA LEU A 164 16.50 -1.59 39.43
C LEU A 164 16.52 -3.08 39.74
N ILE A 165 15.44 -3.80 39.47
CA ILE A 165 15.36 -5.28 39.61
C ILE A 165 16.33 -5.95 38.65
N SER A 166 16.45 -5.45 37.41
CA SER A 166 17.36 -5.99 36.40
C SER A 166 18.84 -5.67 36.71
N ALA A 167 19.11 -4.56 37.41
CA ALA A 167 20.46 -4.10 37.69
C ALA A 167 21.08 -4.72 38.96
N ASP A 168 20.30 -5.11 39.96
CA ASP A 168 20.80 -5.55 41.28
C ASP A 168 20.08 -6.79 41.78
N SER A 169 20.84 -7.89 41.91
CA SER A 169 20.35 -9.20 42.40
C SER A 169 19.93 -9.18 43.89
N ILE A 170 20.51 -8.31 44.72
CA ILE A 170 20.14 -8.17 46.13
C ILE A 170 18.81 -7.45 46.23
N PHE A 171 18.63 -6.40 45.44
CA PHE A 171 17.34 -5.69 45.32
C PHE A 171 16.25 -6.60 44.79
N ALA A 172 16.56 -7.40 43.77
CA ALA A 172 15.66 -8.44 43.25
C ALA A 172 15.26 -9.47 44.32
N GLY A 173 16.21 -9.89 45.17
CA GLY A 173 16.00 -10.84 46.28
C GLY A 173 15.07 -10.31 47.37
N MET A 174 15.07 -9.00 47.67
CA MET A 174 14.14 -8.40 48.63
C MET A 174 12.67 -8.46 48.19
N PHE A 175 12.45 -8.50 46.89
CA PHE A 175 11.13 -8.60 46.27
C PHE A 175 10.82 -10.00 45.74
N SER A 176 11.66 -11.00 46.07
CA SER A 176 11.58 -12.35 45.48
C SER A 176 10.19 -13.03 45.58
N ASN A 177 9.50 -12.89 46.71
CA ASN A 177 8.17 -13.45 46.87
C ASN A 177 7.07 -12.70 46.04
N ILE A 178 7.25 -11.41 45.91
CA ILE A 178 6.33 -10.58 45.08
C ILE A 178 6.70 -10.78 43.61
N ILE A 179 7.98 -10.87 43.30
CA ILE A 179 8.50 -11.13 41.97
C ILE A 179 8.15 -12.53 41.48
N LEU A 180 8.23 -13.58 42.34
CA LEU A 180 7.83 -14.93 41.97
C LEU A 180 6.32 -15.03 41.63
N GLN A 181 5.48 -14.31 42.35
CA GLN A 181 4.07 -14.20 42.00
C GLN A 181 3.83 -13.33 40.74
N LEU A 182 4.65 -12.29 40.51
CA LEU A 182 4.61 -11.44 39.33
C LEU A 182 5.36 -12.03 38.14
N GLN A 183 6.44 -12.82 38.32
CA GLN A 183 7.16 -13.53 37.26
C GLN A 183 6.31 -14.59 36.57
N ASN A 184 5.36 -15.21 37.27
CA ASN A 184 4.35 -16.05 36.62
C ASN A 184 3.37 -15.28 35.76
N ILE A 185 3.25 -13.96 35.97
CA ILE A 185 2.34 -13.07 35.22
C ILE A 185 3.12 -12.15 34.27
N PHE A 186 4.34 -11.73 34.66
CA PHE A 186 5.18 -10.76 33.94
C PHE A 186 6.59 -11.33 33.71
N THR A 187 6.76 -12.06 32.62
CA THR A 187 8.10 -12.41 32.13
C THR A 187 8.82 -11.13 31.65
N GLU A 188 10.15 -11.14 31.56
CA GLU A 188 10.92 -10.02 30.99
C GLU A 188 10.42 -9.66 29.60
N GLU A 189 10.04 -10.63 28.78
CA GLU A 189 9.47 -10.46 27.45
C GLU A 189 8.13 -9.71 27.48
N VAL A 190 7.25 -10.03 28.43
CA VAL A 190 5.93 -9.37 28.57
C VAL A 190 6.12 -7.92 29.03
N LEU A 191 7.01 -7.63 29.97
CA LEU A 191 7.29 -6.26 30.42
C LEU A 191 7.91 -5.43 29.30
N PHE A 192 8.84 -6.00 28.54
CA PHE A 192 9.46 -5.35 27.38
C PHE A 192 8.43 -5.06 26.29
N SER A 193 7.59 -6.05 25.98
CA SER A 193 6.49 -5.90 25.02
C SER A 193 5.50 -4.81 25.43
N LEU A 194 5.08 -4.80 26.71
CA LEU A 194 4.19 -3.77 27.25
C LEU A 194 4.80 -2.35 27.18
N PHE A 195 6.10 -2.25 27.49
CA PHE A 195 6.82 -0.97 27.39
C PHE A 195 6.78 -0.42 25.97
N PHE A 196 7.18 -1.25 24.98
CA PHE A 196 7.15 -0.83 23.57
C PHE A 196 5.74 -0.54 23.09
N ARG A 197 4.75 -1.30 23.54
CA ARG A 197 3.33 -1.04 23.23
C ARG A 197 2.87 0.32 23.73
N ILE A 198 3.25 0.70 24.94
CA ILE A 198 2.94 2.02 25.51
C ILE A 198 3.67 3.12 24.75
N VAL A 199 4.95 2.93 24.42
CA VAL A 199 5.73 3.90 23.64
C VAL A 199 5.10 4.12 22.26
N VAL A 200 4.76 3.07 21.53
CA VAL A 200 4.11 3.18 20.21
C VAL A 200 2.76 3.87 20.32
N LEU A 201 1.96 3.53 21.36
CA LEU A 201 0.67 4.19 21.62
C LEU A 201 0.85 5.69 21.82
N LEU A 202 1.81 6.12 22.64
CA LEU A 202 2.09 7.53 22.91
C LEU A 202 2.60 8.27 21.68
N LEU A 203 3.51 7.67 20.93
CA LEU A 203 4.02 8.26 19.68
C LEU A 203 2.89 8.43 18.65
N LEU A 204 2.06 7.40 18.47
CA LEU A 204 0.91 7.47 17.58
C LEU A 204 -0.12 8.51 18.05
N PHE A 205 -0.38 8.59 19.35
CA PHE A 205 -1.26 9.60 19.93
C PHE A 205 -0.77 11.03 19.62
N ILE A 206 0.50 11.32 19.89
CA ILE A 206 1.10 12.64 19.60
C ILE A 206 1.04 12.92 18.10
N TYR A 207 1.36 11.94 17.26
CA TYR A 207 1.33 12.06 15.80
C TYR A 207 -0.08 12.35 15.28
N LEU A 208 -1.10 11.62 15.75
CA LEU A 208 -2.51 11.86 15.36
C LEU A 208 -3.01 13.23 15.79
N VAL A 209 -2.69 13.67 17.04
CA VAL A 209 -3.03 15.03 17.47
C VAL A 209 -2.40 16.06 16.54
N THR A 210 -1.15 15.85 16.15
CA THR A 210 -0.40 16.75 15.27
C THR A 210 -1.01 16.82 13.87
N ILE A 211 -1.35 15.68 13.27
CA ILE A 211 -2.02 15.62 11.97
C ILE A 211 -3.37 16.33 12.02
N PHE A 212 -4.23 15.99 12.98
CA PHE A 212 -5.55 16.59 13.07
C PHE A 212 -5.48 18.09 13.41
N TYR A 213 -4.47 18.52 14.17
CA TYR A 213 -4.22 19.93 14.38
C TYR A 213 -3.86 20.63 13.05
N ASN A 214 -2.98 20.02 12.23
CA ASN A 214 -2.63 20.53 10.92
C ASN A 214 -3.86 20.61 9.99
N VAL A 215 -4.64 19.54 9.90
CA VAL A 215 -5.83 19.47 9.01
C VAL A 215 -6.90 20.48 9.42
N LEU A 216 -7.11 20.70 10.73
CA LEU A 216 -8.18 21.54 11.24
C LEU A 216 -7.77 23.00 11.45
N GLY A 217 -6.48 23.32 11.42
CA GLY A 217 -5.96 24.67 11.60
C GLY A 217 -6.46 25.64 10.52
N GLU A 218 -6.57 26.93 10.88
CA GLU A 218 -6.92 27.99 9.92
C GLU A 218 -5.77 28.29 8.94
N LYS A 219 -4.52 28.21 9.45
CA LYS A 219 -3.29 28.30 8.68
C LYS A 219 -2.62 26.93 8.67
N THR A 220 -3.07 26.07 7.79
CA THR A 220 -2.50 24.73 7.63
C THR A 220 -1.29 24.80 6.69
N SER A 221 -0.27 23.98 6.95
CA SER A 221 0.94 23.91 6.12
C SER A 221 0.60 23.67 4.64
N TYR A 222 -0.43 22.86 4.36
CA TYR A 222 -0.86 22.63 2.98
C TYR A 222 -1.65 23.81 2.36
N THR A 223 -2.25 24.72 3.14
CA THR A 223 -2.90 25.93 2.61
C THR A 223 -1.90 27.01 2.24
N GLU A 224 -0.72 27.03 2.84
CA GLU A 224 0.38 27.92 2.45
C GLU A 224 0.96 27.60 1.08
N ILE A 225 0.89 26.33 0.67
CA ILE A 225 1.31 25.88 -0.67
C ILE A 225 0.46 26.55 -1.77
N ASP A 226 -0.82 26.86 -1.49
CA ASP A 226 -1.70 27.54 -2.44
C ASP A 226 -1.31 29.00 -2.68
N LYS A 227 -0.69 29.68 -1.69
CA LYS A 227 -0.26 31.08 -1.80
C LYS A 227 1.01 31.23 -2.62
N LYS A 228 1.84 30.19 -2.69
CA LYS A 228 3.00 30.18 -3.58
C LYS A 228 2.54 29.71 -4.96
N GLU A 229 2.40 30.63 -5.89
CA GLU A 229 2.25 30.27 -7.29
C GLU A 229 3.45 29.40 -7.69
N TYR A 230 3.21 28.10 -7.91
CA TYR A 230 4.25 27.21 -8.40
C TYR A 230 4.54 27.59 -9.84
N VAL A 231 5.45 28.53 -10.01
CA VAL A 231 6.03 28.85 -11.31
C VAL A 231 7.17 27.85 -11.50
N PRO A 232 7.04 26.87 -12.40
CA PRO A 232 8.15 25.98 -12.67
C PRO A 232 9.37 26.80 -13.08
N LYS A 233 10.49 26.62 -12.36
CA LYS A 233 11.77 27.31 -12.66
C LYS A 233 12.29 26.97 -14.06
N TRP A 234 11.86 25.84 -14.61
CA TRP A 234 12.24 25.34 -15.92
C TRP A 234 11.15 25.70 -16.93
N LYS A 235 11.46 26.65 -17.82
CA LYS A 235 10.64 26.95 -19.00
C LYS A 235 11.24 26.14 -20.14
N LEU A 236 10.54 25.14 -20.64
CA LEU A 236 10.93 24.50 -21.88
C LEU A 236 10.48 25.37 -23.03
N ASP A 237 11.42 25.76 -23.89
CA ASP A 237 11.09 26.50 -25.11
C ASP A 237 10.25 25.62 -26.05
N SER A 238 9.28 26.24 -26.72
CA SER A 238 8.40 25.54 -27.67
C SER A 238 9.16 24.84 -28.80
N PHE A 239 10.25 25.44 -29.25
CA PHE A 239 11.10 24.86 -30.31
C PHE A 239 11.78 23.59 -29.79
N THR A 240 12.40 23.65 -28.63
CA THR A 240 13.06 22.50 -27.98
C THR A 240 12.07 21.37 -27.74
N TYR A 241 10.85 21.65 -27.26
CA TYR A 241 9.81 20.62 -27.08
C TYR A 241 9.44 19.97 -28.43
N HIS A 242 9.19 20.75 -29.47
CA HIS A 242 8.85 20.21 -30.80
C HIS A 242 9.98 19.38 -31.38
N LEU A 243 11.24 19.79 -31.20
CA LEU A 243 12.41 19.05 -31.63
C LEU A 243 12.49 17.69 -30.95
N ILE A 244 12.36 17.66 -29.61
CA ILE A 244 12.38 16.40 -28.82
C ILE A 244 11.30 15.44 -29.34
N VAL A 245 10.04 15.90 -29.41
CA VAL A 245 8.92 15.03 -29.80
C VAL A 245 9.04 14.56 -31.25
N THR A 246 9.57 15.39 -32.15
CA THR A 246 9.79 15.01 -33.54
C THR A 246 10.87 13.93 -33.69
N ILE A 247 12.01 14.11 -33.01
CA ILE A 247 13.09 13.12 -33.03
C ILE A 247 12.61 11.79 -32.42
N LEU A 248 11.90 11.84 -31.28
CA LEU A 248 11.35 10.64 -30.64
C LEU A 248 10.35 9.92 -31.55
N ASN A 249 9.44 10.65 -32.20
CA ASN A 249 8.51 10.03 -33.17
C ASN A 249 9.25 9.40 -34.33
N GLY A 250 10.35 9.99 -34.82
CA GLY A 250 11.19 9.41 -35.86
C GLY A 250 11.85 8.08 -35.39
N ILE A 251 12.40 8.06 -34.18
CA ILE A 251 12.97 6.85 -33.58
C ILE A 251 11.88 5.78 -33.38
N TYR A 252 10.71 6.16 -32.87
CA TYR A 252 9.61 5.23 -32.65
C TYR A 252 9.01 4.69 -33.96
N LEU A 253 9.01 5.45 -35.02
CA LEU A 253 8.59 4.96 -36.33
C LEU A 253 9.45 3.77 -36.78
N VAL A 254 10.77 3.89 -36.66
CA VAL A 254 11.71 2.82 -36.99
C VAL A 254 11.53 1.63 -36.02
N PHE A 255 11.48 1.92 -34.71
CA PHE A 255 11.33 0.89 -33.68
C PHE A 255 10.02 0.11 -33.84
N CYS A 256 8.89 0.78 -33.98
CA CYS A 256 7.58 0.16 -34.17
C CYS A 256 7.50 -0.62 -35.49
N GLY A 257 8.13 -0.12 -36.56
CA GLY A 257 8.26 -0.86 -37.81
C GLY A 257 8.97 -2.20 -37.62
N ILE A 258 10.10 -2.21 -36.92
CA ILE A 258 10.84 -3.44 -36.57
C ILE A 258 9.98 -4.35 -35.70
N GLN A 259 9.28 -3.81 -34.68
CA GLN A 259 8.44 -4.60 -33.79
C GLN A 259 7.28 -5.26 -34.54
N ILE A 260 6.59 -4.54 -35.41
CA ILE A 260 5.47 -5.10 -36.20
C ILE A 260 5.97 -6.25 -37.08
N VAL A 261 7.07 -6.05 -37.79
CA VAL A 261 7.67 -7.12 -38.63
C VAL A 261 8.02 -8.32 -37.74
N PHE A 262 8.72 -8.10 -36.63
CA PHE A 262 9.19 -9.18 -35.75
C PHE A 262 8.05 -9.96 -35.09
N LEU A 263 7.00 -9.26 -34.62
CA LEU A 263 5.83 -9.86 -33.95
C LEU A 263 4.97 -10.68 -34.93
N PHE A 264 4.80 -10.20 -36.18
CA PHE A 264 3.89 -10.84 -37.14
C PHE A 264 4.54 -11.89 -38.00
N THR A 265 5.87 -11.84 -38.23
CA THR A 265 6.54 -12.78 -39.17
C THR A 265 7.17 -14.01 -38.51
N ARG A 266 7.12 -14.11 -37.14
CA ARG A 266 7.82 -15.21 -36.41
C ARG A 266 9.29 -15.42 -36.83
N MET A 267 9.91 -14.44 -37.45
CA MET A 267 11.30 -14.51 -37.96
C MET A 267 12.38 -14.45 -36.87
N GLY A 268 12.01 -14.53 -35.59
CA GLY A 268 12.95 -14.48 -34.46
C GLY A 268 13.86 -15.71 -34.28
N SER A 269 13.73 -16.71 -35.09
CA SER A 269 14.55 -17.94 -35.02
C SER A 269 15.89 -17.88 -35.76
N THR A 270 16.21 -16.77 -36.42
CA THR A 270 17.37 -16.68 -37.32
C THR A 270 18.66 -16.15 -36.70
N GLY A 271 18.79 -16.09 -35.37
CA GLY A 271 19.99 -15.51 -34.73
C GLY A 271 20.55 -16.28 -33.54
N GLY A 272 20.13 -17.52 -33.29
CA GLY A 272 20.65 -18.30 -32.14
C GLY A 272 20.20 -17.82 -30.76
N ILE A 273 19.36 -16.79 -30.67
CA ILE A 273 18.74 -16.33 -29.41
C ILE A 273 17.45 -17.12 -29.23
N SER A 274 17.32 -17.80 -28.09
CA SER A 274 16.06 -18.44 -27.70
C SER A 274 14.94 -17.41 -27.72
N TYR A 275 13.76 -17.79 -28.20
CA TYR A 275 12.57 -16.91 -28.20
C TYR A 275 12.21 -16.44 -26.80
N ALA A 276 12.49 -17.26 -25.80
CA ALA A 276 12.32 -16.95 -24.38
C ALA A 276 13.33 -15.89 -23.88
N ASP A 277 14.61 -15.94 -24.32
CA ASP A 277 15.60 -14.94 -23.96
C ASP A 277 15.29 -13.58 -24.59
N TYR A 278 14.75 -13.57 -25.80
CA TYR A 278 14.26 -12.33 -26.42
C TYR A 278 13.04 -11.76 -25.66
N ALA A 279 12.11 -12.61 -25.25
CA ALA A 279 10.95 -12.21 -24.49
C ALA A 279 11.34 -11.63 -23.11
N ARG A 280 12.39 -12.21 -22.48
CA ARG A 280 12.92 -11.74 -21.19
C ARG A 280 13.53 -10.34 -21.27
N GLN A 281 14.08 -9.97 -22.44
CA GLN A 281 14.76 -8.68 -22.58
C GLN A 281 13.79 -7.56 -22.98
N GLY A 282 13.82 -6.47 -22.25
CA GLY A 282 13.31 -5.19 -22.71
C GLY A 282 11.85 -4.86 -22.36
N TYR A 283 11.01 -5.76 -21.85
CA TYR A 283 9.62 -5.44 -21.54
C TYR A 283 9.49 -4.31 -20.49
N PHE A 284 10.34 -4.35 -19.47
CA PHE A 284 10.33 -3.33 -18.39
C PHE A 284 10.79 -1.97 -18.91
N GLN A 285 11.81 -1.95 -19.78
CA GLN A 285 12.29 -0.74 -20.44
C GLN A 285 11.19 -0.11 -21.32
N LEU A 286 10.39 -0.92 -22.01
CA LEU A 286 9.29 -0.43 -22.83
C LEU A 286 8.17 0.21 -21.98
N VAL A 287 7.87 -0.32 -20.80
CA VAL A 287 6.95 0.30 -19.83
C VAL A 287 7.52 1.64 -19.33
N ILE A 288 8.80 1.74 -19.04
CA ILE A 288 9.41 3.03 -18.66
C ILE A 288 9.35 4.04 -19.81
N VAL A 289 9.60 3.62 -21.04
CA VAL A 289 9.50 4.48 -22.22
C VAL A 289 8.07 5.00 -22.38
N SER A 290 7.05 4.17 -22.17
CA SER A 290 5.64 4.60 -22.25
C SER A 290 5.28 5.64 -21.18
N LEU A 291 5.79 5.49 -19.95
CA LEU A 291 5.64 6.49 -18.88
C LEU A 291 6.31 7.83 -19.25
N ILE A 292 7.52 7.79 -19.84
CA ILE A 292 8.20 8.98 -20.32
C ILE A 292 7.37 9.68 -21.40
N ASN A 293 6.79 8.91 -22.33
CA ASN A 293 5.93 9.46 -23.38
C ASN A 293 4.67 10.10 -22.79
N LEU A 294 4.05 9.46 -21.81
CA LEU A 294 2.90 10.01 -21.11
C LEU A 294 3.25 11.35 -20.43
N MET A 295 4.41 11.43 -19.77
CA MET A 295 4.91 12.67 -19.19
C MET A 295 5.12 13.74 -20.27
N LEU A 296 5.75 13.41 -21.39
CA LEU A 296 5.98 14.36 -22.50
C LEU A 296 4.69 14.90 -23.10
N ILE A 297 3.60 14.12 -23.10
CA ILE A 297 2.28 14.56 -23.58
C ILE A 297 1.64 15.53 -22.59
N VAL A 298 1.76 15.31 -21.28
CA VAL A 298 1.07 16.06 -20.23
C VAL A 298 1.82 17.32 -19.81
N LEU A 299 3.16 17.26 -19.70
CA LEU A 299 4.03 18.33 -19.21
C LEU A 299 3.93 19.69 -19.96
N PRO A 300 3.73 19.75 -21.30
CA PRO A 300 3.70 21.02 -22.03
C PRO A 300 2.71 22.04 -21.51
N LYS A 301 1.59 21.59 -20.94
CA LYS A 301 0.59 22.48 -20.33
C LYS A 301 1.17 23.25 -19.13
N SER A 302 1.93 22.57 -18.28
CA SER A 302 2.55 23.21 -17.12
C SER A 302 3.74 24.10 -17.51
N MET A 303 4.39 23.81 -18.65
CA MET A 303 5.53 24.56 -19.17
C MET A 303 5.14 25.70 -20.15
N ARG A 304 3.84 25.95 -20.35
CA ARG A 304 3.30 27.01 -21.23
C ARG A 304 3.80 26.93 -22.69
N VAL A 305 4.04 25.71 -23.19
CA VAL A 305 4.37 25.49 -24.61
C VAL A 305 3.18 25.91 -25.48
N LYS A 306 3.44 26.70 -26.52
CA LYS A 306 2.38 27.14 -27.47
C LYS A 306 1.86 25.93 -28.25
N GLU A 307 0.60 25.63 -28.08
CA GLU A 307 -0.07 24.56 -28.83
C GLU A 307 -0.45 25.01 -30.22
N LYS A 308 0.15 24.40 -31.23
CA LYS A 308 -0.15 24.55 -32.65
C LYS A 308 -0.73 23.24 -33.20
N LYS A 309 -1.37 23.27 -34.37
CA LYS A 309 -1.86 22.08 -35.07
C LYS A 309 -0.76 20.98 -35.18
N TYR A 310 0.47 21.41 -35.50
CA TYR A 310 1.65 20.54 -35.50
C TYR A 310 1.86 19.81 -34.16
N THR A 311 1.81 20.54 -33.04
CA THR A 311 1.96 19.96 -31.70
C THR A 311 0.91 18.90 -31.42
N THR A 312 -0.33 19.12 -31.81
CA THR A 312 -1.44 18.17 -31.65
C THR A 312 -1.17 16.88 -32.46
N VAL A 313 -0.75 17.01 -33.73
CA VAL A 313 -0.44 15.86 -34.57
C VAL A 313 0.74 15.08 -34.01
N MET A 314 1.81 15.75 -33.57
CA MET A 314 2.97 15.06 -32.98
C MET A 314 2.64 14.33 -31.68
N LYS A 315 1.79 14.92 -30.83
CA LYS A 315 1.29 14.25 -29.63
C LYS A 315 0.42 13.02 -29.93
N LEU A 316 -0.44 13.10 -30.95
CA LEU A 316 -1.27 11.95 -31.37
C LEU A 316 -0.41 10.82 -31.94
N LEU A 317 0.62 11.14 -32.74
CA LEU A 317 1.59 10.14 -33.20
C LEU A 317 2.33 9.50 -32.03
N LEU A 318 2.73 10.29 -31.03
CA LEU A 318 3.38 9.77 -29.82
C LEU A 318 2.45 8.81 -29.06
N VAL A 319 1.14 9.09 -28.98
CA VAL A 319 0.15 8.18 -28.38
C VAL A 319 0.08 6.88 -29.17
N VAL A 320 -0.02 6.94 -30.52
CA VAL A 320 -0.10 5.75 -31.36
C VAL A 320 1.15 4.85 -31.17
N PHE A 321 2.35 5.43 -31.20
CA PHE A 321 3.57 4.69 -30.97
C PHE A 321 3.64 4.11 -29.56
N THR A 322 3.18 4.86 -28.54
CA THR A 322 3.12 4.38 -27.16
C THR A 322 2.19 3.17 -27.02
N VAL A 323 1.04 3.18 -27.69
CA VAL A 323 0.13 2.01 -27.71
C VAL A 323 0.81 0.79 -28.37
N ILE A 324 1.50 0.99 -29.49
CA ILE A 324 2.23 -0.11 -30.15
C ILE A 324 3.35 -0.67 -29.25
N ILE A 325 4.09 0.22 -28.56
CA ILE A 325 5.14 -0.15 -27.62
C ILE A 325 4.55 -0.96 -26.46
N LEU A 326 3.42 -0.53 -25.87
CA LEU A 326 2.75 -1.24 -24.79
C LEU A 326 2.22 -2.61 -25.23
N LEU A 327 1.63 -2.71 -26.42
CA LEU A 327 1.17 -3.98 -26.97
C LEU A 327 2.35 -4.93 -27.24
N SER A 328 3.48 -4.42 -27.72
CA SER A 328 4.71 -5.20 -27.88
C SER A 328 5.25 -5.69 -26.53
N SER A 329 5.25 -4.81 -25.51
CA SER A 329 5.65 -5.16 -24.13
C SER A 329 4.74 -6.24 -23.54
N PHE A 330 3.42 -6.11 -23.72
CA PHE A 330 2.44 -7.10 -23.28
C PHE A 330 2.70 -8.47 -23.92
N TYR A 331 2.90 -8.50 -25.23
CA TYR A 331 3.17 -9.75 -25.96
C TYR A 331 4.48 -10.43 -25.52
N ARG A 332 5.54 -9.66 -25.32
CA ARG A 332 6.80 -10.19 -24.77
C ARG A 332 6.61 -10.78 -23.37
N MET A 333 5.89 -10.08 -22.50
CA MET A 333 5.60 -10.58 -21.15
C MET A 333 4.77 -11.88 -21.22
N TYR A 334 3.80 -11.94 -22.12
CA TYR A 334 2.98 -13.14 -22.32
C TYR A 334 3.83 -14.35 -22.76
N LEU A 335 4.76 -14.17 -23.71
CA LEU A 335 5.66 -15.23 -24.12
C LEU A 335 6.59 -15.68 -23.00
N TYR A 336 7.04 -14.73 -22.20
CA TYR A 336 7.89 -15.01 -21.04
C TYR A 336 7.14 -15.79 -19.95
N GLU A 337 5.88 -15.49 -19.74
CA GLU A 337 5.02 -16.22 -18.81
C GLU A 337 4.76 -17.66 -19.27
N GLN A 338 4.50 -17.88 -20.54
CA GLN A 338 4.30 -19.23 -21.11
C GLN A 338 5.51 -20.15 -20.92
N GLU A 339 6.71 -19.61 -20.90
CA GLU A 339 7.93 -20.40 -20.71
C GLU A 339 8.31 -20.58 -19.23
N TYR A 340 8.23 -19.53 -18.45
CA TYR A 340 8.76 -19.48 -17.08
C TYR A 340 7.70 -19.35 -15.99
N GLY A 341 6.42 -19.42 -16.35
CA GLY A 341 5.31 -19.27 -15.42
C GLY A 341 5.14 -17.84 -14.87
N LEU A 342 4.29 -17.67 -13.89
CA LEU A 342 3.96 -16.39 -13.27
C LEU A 342 4.78 -16.14 -12.00
N THR A 343 5.06 -14.86 -11.75
CA THR A 343 5.51 -14.33 -10.47
C THR A 343 4.71 -13.08 -10.14
N PHE A 344 4.71 -12.63 -8.88
CA PHE A 344 4.00 -11.42 -8.47
C PHE A 344 4.37 -10.21 -9.36
N LEU A 345 5.66 -10.02 -9.63
CA LEU A 345 6.14 -8.92 -10.47
C LEU A 345 5.58 -9.01 -11.91
N ARG A 346 5.52 -10.21 -12.50
CA ARG A 346 4.98 -10.39 -13.87
C ARG A 346 3.49 -10.05 -13.90
N VAL A 347 2.71 -10.50 -12.92
CA VAL A 347 1.30 -10.13 -12.81
C VAL A 347 1.12 -8.62 -12.63
N ALA A 348 1.92 -8.00 -11.75
CA ALA A 348 1.89 -6.55 -11.55
C ALA A 348 2.23 -5.77 -12.83
N VAL A 349 3.18 -6.25 -13.65
CA VAL A 349 3.53 -5.64 -14.95
C VAL A 349 2.38 -5.78 -15.96
N PHE A 350 1.68 -6.91 -16.03
CA PHE A 350 0.48 -7.03 -16.86
C PHE A 350 -0.60 -5.99 -16.49
N PHE A 351 -0.85 -5.82 -15.19
CA PHE A 351 -1.78 -4.80 -14.71
C PHE A 351 -1.29 -3.37 -14.97
N ALA A 352 0.02 -3.11 -14.86
CA ALA A 352 0.61 -1.82 -15.19
C ALA A 352 0.42 -1.48 -16.66
N ILE A 353 0.75 -2.40 -17.58
CA ILE A 353 0.57 -2.22 -19.02
C ILE A 353 -0.90 -1.98 -19.36
N ALA A 354 -1.82 -2.78 -18.79
CA ALA A 354 -3.25 -2.60 -18.99
C ALA A 354 -3.72 -1.24 -18.49
N THR A 355 -3.22 -0.80 -17.33
CA THR A 355 -3.51 0.53 -16.78
C THR A 355 -3.02 1.64 -17.70
N GLU A 356 -1.77 1.56 -18.19
CA GLU A 356 -1.22 2.56 -19.11
C GLU A 356 -1.98 2.62 -20.44
N LEU A 357 -2.41 1.48 -21.00
CA LEU A 357 -3.26 1.44 -22.18
C LEU A 357 -4.59 2.18 -21.95
N LEU A 358 -5.22 1.97 -20.79
CA LEU A 358 -6.45 2.69 -20.43
C LEU A 358 -6.20 4.20 -20.23
N LEU A 359 -5.03 4.60 -19.72
CA LEU A 359 -4.67 6.01 -19.59
C LEU A 359 -4.51 6.71 -20.95
N MET A 360 -4.23 5.98 -22.03
CA MET A 360 -4.16 6.56 -23.39
C MET A 360 -5.52 7.09 -23.86
N ILE A 361 -6.65 6.53 -23.36
CA ILE A 361 -8.01 6.98 -23.75
C ILE A 361 -8.26 8.44 -23.33
N PRO A 362 -8.24 8.81 -22.04
CA PRO A 362 -8.44 10.20 -21.63
C PRO A 362 -7.32 11.13 -22.15
N THR A 363 -6.10 10.59 -22.37
CA THR A 363 -4.99 11.34 -22.97
C THR A 363 -5.32 11.77 -24.39
N THR A 364 -5.79 10.85 -25.22
CA THR A 364 -6.21 11.13 -26.60
C THR A 364 -7.36 12.12 -26.64
N LEU A 365 -8.39 11.90 -25.83
CA LEU A 365 -9.54 12.80 -25.73
C LEU A 365 -9.12 14.21 -25.29
N TYR A 366 -8.18 14.32 -24.36
CA TYR A 366 -7.63 15.60 -23.91
C TYR A 366 -6.86 16.34 -25.01
N ILE A 367 -6.06 15.61 -25.82
CA ILE A 367 -5.35 16.21 -26.95
C ILE A 367 -6.34 16.75 -27.99
N MET A 368 -7.41 15.99 -28.27
CA MET A 368 -8.42 16.34 -29.29
C MET A 368 -9.37 17.44 -28.82
N HIS A 369 -9.93 17.32 -27.62
CA HIS A 369 -11.05 18.16 -27.18
C HIS A 369 -10.73 19.14 -26.04
N LYS A 370 -9.57 19.02 -25.37
CA LYS A 370 -9.10 19.89 -24.26
C LYS A 370 -10.06 20.11 -23.08
N LYS A 371 -11.26 19.52 -23.12
CA LYS A 371 -12.31 19.64 -22.08
C LYS A 371 -12.24 18.55 -21.01
N VAL A 372 -11.42 17.51 -21.22
CA VAL A 372 -11.30 16.38 -20.30
C VAL A 372 -10.48 16.80 -19.08
N ALA A 373 -11.01 16.52 -17.90
CA ALA A 373 -10.29 16.68 -16.64
C ALA A 373 -9.27 15.56 -16.48
N LEU A 374 -8.09 15.68 -17.10
CA LEU A 374 -7.10 14.62 -17.26
C LEU A 374 -6.67 14.00 -15.94
N PHE A 375 -6.32 14.81 -14.93
CA PHE A 375 -5.86 14.31 -13.65
C PHE A 375 -6.92 13.49 -12.88
N PRO A 376 -8.18 13.95 -12.72
CA PRO A 376 -9.22 13.12 -12.12
C PRO A 376 -9.48 11.80 -12.88
N SER A 377 -9.41 11.84 -14.23
CA SER A 377 -9.58 10.63 -15.05
C SER A 377 -8.45 9.62 -14.80
N TYR A 378 -7.20 10.09 -14.69
CA TYR A 378 -6.05 9.23 -14.37
C TYR A 378 -6.20 8.61 -12.99
N VAL A 379 -6.53 9.42 -11.98
CA VAL A 379 -6.75 8.93 -10.62
C VAL A 379 -7.84 7.87 -10.59
N ALA A 380 -8.96 8.09 -11.32
CA ALA A 380 -10.06 7.13 -11.37
C ALA A 380 -9.63 5.81 -12.03
N ILE A 381 -8.94 5.85 -13.18
CA ILE A 381 -8.47 4.63 -13.87
C ILE A 381 -7.46 3.87 -13.04
N ILE A 382 -6.43 4.54 -12.51
CA ILE A 382 -5.41 3.91 -11.67
C ILE A 382 -6.05 3.27 -10.44
N LEU A 383 -7.00 3.96 -9.81
CA LEU A 383 -7.67 3.47 -8.62
C LEU A 383 -8.55 2.25 -8.93
N VAL A 384 -9.32 2.29 -10.02
CA VAL A 384 -10.14 1.14 -10.45
C VAL A 384 -9.25 -0.07 -10.74
N MET A 385 -8.18 0.12 -11.51
CA MET A 385 -7.25 -0.97 -11.83
C MET A 385 -6.54 -1.52 -10.58
N TYR A 386 -6.17 -0.65 -9.64
CA TYR A 386 -5.58 -1.08 -8.38
C TYR A 386 -6.56 -1.86 -7.49
N VAL A 387 -7.82 -1.42 -7.43
CA VAL A 387 -8.91 -2.14 -6.73
C VAL A 387 -9.16 -3.50 -7.37
N LEU A 388 -9.19 -3.58 -8.71
CA LEU A 388 -9.33 -4.85 -9.43
C LEU A 388 -8.16 -5.78 -9.15
N PHE A 389 -6.92 -5.28 -9.14
CA PHE A 389 -5.73 -6.05 -8.81
C PHE A 389 -5.80 -6.63 -7.38
N ASN A 390 -6.30 -5.86 -6.41
CA ASN A 390 -6.51 -6.32 -5.04
C ASN A 390 -7.75 -7.22 -4.88
N GLY A 391 -8.67 -7.24 -5.84
CA GLY A 391 -9.83 -8.13 -5.87
C GLY A 391 -9.49 -9.57 -6.29
N ILE A 392 -8.31 -9.77 -6.87
CA ILE A 392 -7.84 -11.06 -7.36
C ILE A 392 -6.93 -11.70 -6.30
N ASN A 393 -7.09 -13.00 -6.09
CA ASN A 393 -6.12 -13.77 -5.33
C ASN A 393 -4.88 -14.04 -6.20
N VAL A 394 -3.92 -13.12 -6.15
CA VAL A 394 -2.72 -13.15 -7.03
C VAL A 394 -1.88 -14.40 -6.75
N ASP A 395 -1.64 -14.74 -5.48
CA ASP A 395 -0.80 -15.89 -5.12
C ASP A 395 -1.43 -17.22 -5.55
N ARG A 396 -2.74 -17.34 -5.39
CA ARG A 396 -3.47 -18.51 -5.91
C ARG A 396 -3.41 -18.60 -7.43
N MET A 397 -3.53 -17.47 -8.13
CA MET A 397 -3.42 -17.43 -9.59
C MET A 397 -2.02 -17.84 -10.04
N ILE A 398 -0.97 -17.35 -9.39
CA ILE A 398 0.44 -17.73 -9.64
C ILE A 398 0.60 -19.23 -9.42
N ALA A 399 0.17 -19.76 -8.27
CA ALA A 399 0.28 -21.17 -7.96
C ALA A 399 -0.43 -22.03 -9.00
N LYS A 400 -1.68 -21.70 -9.33
CA LYS A 400 -2.45 -22.43 -10.32
C LYS A 400 -1.74 -22.47 -11.68
N THR A 401 -1.34 -21.34 -12.22
CA THR A 401 -0.70 -21.25 -13.53
C THR A 401 0.63 -22.03 -13.57
N ASN A 402 1.46 -21.88 -12.54
CA ASN A 402 2.77 -22.55 -12.51
C ASN A 402 2.63 -24.07 -12.33
N ILE A 403 1.65 -24.51 -11.53
CA ILE A 403 1.37 -25.94 -11.35
C ILE A 403 0.75 -26.55 -12.60
N ASP A 404 -0.15 -25.85 -13.27
CA ASP A 404 -0.71 -26.30 -14.56
C ASP A 404 0.42 -26.48 -15.59
N LEU A 405 1.33 -25.51 -15.70
CA LEU A 405 2.50 -25.56 -16.58
C LEU A 405 3.45 -26.72 -16.22
N PHE A 406 3.68 -26.99 -14.93
CA PHE A 406 4.49 -28.11 -14.47
C PHE A 406 3.91 -29.46 -14.91
N PHE A 407 2.61 -29.68 -14.76
CA PHE A 407 1.96 -30.91 -15.21
C PHE A 407 1.97 -31.05 -16.74
N GLU A 408 1.82 -29.95 -17.48
CA GLU A 408 1.86 -29.92 -18.94
C GLU A 408 3.26 -30.25 -19.50
N LYS A 409 4.34 -29.81 -18.82
CA LYS A 409 5.73 -30.04 -19.25
C LYS A 409 6.29 -31.41 -18.88
N GLY A 410 5.58 -32.24 -18.11
CA GLY A 410 5.98 -33.61 -17.78
C GLY A 410 6.58 -33.81 -16.41
N GLU A 411 6.33 -32.91 -15.46
CA GLU A 411 6.59 -33.03 -14.03
C GLU A 411 8.11 -33.11 -13.65
N GLN A 412 8.98 -32.48 -14.43
CA GLN A 412 10.41 -32.42 -14.07
C GLN A 412 10.65 -31.30 -13.03
N THR A 413 11.57 -31.52 -12.08
CA THR A 413 11.87 -30.54 -11.01
C THR A 413 12.33 -29.21 -11.59
N GLU A 414 12.97 -29.19 -12.76
CA GLU A 414 13.47 -28.02 -13.48
C GLU A 414 12.33 -27.18 -14.10
N ASP A 415 11.14 -27.77 -14.29
CA ASP A 415 9.99 -27.10 -14.91
C ASP A 415 9.20 -26.21 -13.94
N ILE A 416 9.51 -26.24 -12.64
CA ILE A 416 8.84 -25.44 -11.63
C ILE A 416 9.84 -24.81 -10.68
N ASP A 417 9.69 -23.49 -10.46
CA ASP A 417 10.38 -22.82 -9.36
C ASP A 417 9.62 -23.10 -8.04
N LEU A 418 9.88 -24.30 -7.50
CA LEU A 418 9.22 -24.78 -6.28
C LEU A 418 9.56 -23.89 -5.08
N SER A 419 10.79 -23.35 -5.02
CA SER A 419 11.22 -22.45 -3.95
C SER A 419 10.39 -21.16 -3.95
N TYR A 420 10.19 -20.56 -5.13
CA TYR A 420 9.34 -19.40 -5.26
C TYR A 420 7.89 -19.71 -4.84
N LEU A 421 7.36 -20.84 -5.31
CA LEU A 421 5.97 -21.23 -5.04
C LEU A 421 5.71 -21.48 -3.55
N LEU A 422 6.63 -22.14 -2.82
CA LEU A 422 6.44 -22.49 -1.42
C LEU A 422 6.77 -21.34 -0.47
N TYR A 423 7.79 -20.52 -0.76
CA TYR A 423 8.33 -19.56 0.21
C TYR A 423 8.13 -18.09 -0.17
N HIS A 424 7.75 -17.79 -1.42
CA HIS A 424 7.53 -16.41 -1.88
C HIS A 424 6.07 -16.11 -2.25
N THR A 425 5.17 -17.12 -2.17
CA THR A 425 3.74 -16.89 -2.19
C THR A 425 3.16 -17.04 -0.79
N SER A 426 2.02 -16.39 -0.54
CA SER A 426 1.34 -16.50 0.74
C SER A 426 0.58 -17.82 0.88
N ILE A 427 0.06 -18.09 2.08
CA ILE A 427 -0.81 -19.25 2.36
C ILE A 427 -2.03 -19.32 1.45
N ASP A 428 -2.35 -18.27 0.72
CA ASP A 428 -3.45 -18.23 -0.26
C ASP A 428 -3.22 -19.18 -1.44
N SER A 429 -1.97 -19.60 -1.68
CA SER A 429 -1.56 -20.56 -2.71
C SER A 429 -1.74 -22.02 -2.31
N VAL A 430 -1.83 -22.32 -1.00
CA VAL A 430 -1.78 -23.69 -0.43
C VAL A 430 -2.78 -24.64 -1.08
N LYS A 431 -4.01 -24.16 -1.33
CA LYS A 431 -5.05 -24.98 -1.97
C LYS A 431 -4.68 -25.47 -3.38
N GLU A 432 -3.93 -24.70 -4.15
CA GLU A 432 -3.44 -25.13 -5.47
C GLU A 432 -2.18 -25.97 -5.31
N THR A 433 -1.31 -25.64 -4.35
CA THR A 433 -0.06 -26.36 -4.05
C THR A 433 -0.34 -27.80 -3.60
N GLU A 434 -1.50 -28.07 -2.96
CA GLU A 434 -1.97 -29.41 -2.63
C GLU A 434 -1.97 -30.38 -3.83
N ARG A 435 -2.22 -29.87 -5.03
CA ARG A 435 -2.22 -30.67 -6.26
C ARG A 435 -0.85 -31.30 -6.56
N LEU A 436 0.25 -30.70 -6.10
CA LEU A 436 1.59 -31.25 -6.27
C LEU A 436 1.82 -32.54 -5.46
N LEU A 437 1.00 -32.85 -4.46
CA LEU A 437 1.04 -34.14 -3.74
C LEU A 437 0.67 -35.32 -4.65
N THR A 438 -0.05 -35.06 -5.75
CA THR A 438 -0.40 -36.09 -6.75
C THR A 438 0.65 -36.24 -7.85
N SER A 439 1.72 -35.45 -7.84
CA SER A 439 2.80 -35.51 -8.82
C SER A 439 3.50 -36.86 -8.81
N ARG A 440 3.99 -37.31 -9.98
CA ARG A 440 4.84 -38.49 -10.11
C ARG A 440 6.25 -38.25 -9.57
N ASN A 441 6.68 -36.98 -9.48
CA ASN A 441 7.97 -36.61 -8.97
C ASN A 441 8.03 -36.70 -7.43
N THR A 442 8.81 -37.65 -6.92
CA THR A 442 8.92 -37.91 -5.46
C THR A 442 9.56 -36.74 -4.73
N GLU A 443 10.59 -36.10 -5.30
CA GLU A 443 11.27 -34.97 -4.69
C GLU A 443 10.32 -33.78 -4.48
N VAL A 444 9.47 -33.49 -5.47
CA VAL A 444 8.47 -32.41 -5.38
C VAL A 444 7.45 -32.73 -4.29
N ARG A 445 6.96 -33.98 -4.24
CA ARG A 445 6.00 -34.39 -3.18
C ARG A 445 6.56 -34.26 -1.78
N GLU A 446 7.80 -34.68 -1.54
CA GLU A 446 8.44 -34.58 -0.23
C GLU A 446 8.59 -33.14 0.22
N LYS A 447 9.12 -32.26 -0.64
CA LYS A 447 9.24 -30.83 -0.33
C LYS A 447 7.89 -30.16 -0.02
N VAL A 448 6.84 -30.55 -0.73
CA VAL A 448 5.48 -30.03 -0.47
C VAL A 448 4.91 -30.53 0.85
N LYS A 449 5.18 -31.81 1.23
CA LYS A 449 4.79 -32.34 2.54
C LYS A 449 5.48 -31.59 3.67
N ASP A 450 6.80 -31.39 3.58
CA ASP A 450 7.56 -30.64 4.57
C ASP A 450 7.02 -29.21 4.74
N TYR A 451 6.71 -28.56 3.63
CA TYR A 451 6.09 -27.23 3.63
C TYR A 451 4.73 -27.23 4.33
N PHE A 452 3.88 -28.25 4.10
CA PHE A 452 2.56 -28.32 4.74
C PHE A 452 2.66 -28.53 6.24
N VAL A 453 3.62 -29.32 6.71
CA VAL A 453 3.90 -29.47 8.15
C VAL A 453 4.30 -28.13 8.78
N GLN A 454 5.10 -27.32 8.06
CA GLN A 454 5.48 -26.00 8.53
C GLN A 454 4.27 -25.05 8.59
N VAL A 455 3.47 -25.00 7.52
CA VAL A 455 2.25 -24.17 7.47
C VAL A 455 1.25 -24.56 8.54
N GLU A 456 1.09 -25.85 8.81
CA GLU A 456 0.20 -26.32 9.87
C GLU A 456 0.65 -25.83 11.26
N LYS A 457 1.95 -25.91 11.57
CA LYS A 457 2.50 -25.35 12.81
C LYS A 457 2.24 -23.84 12.94
N GLU A 458 2.45 -23.08 11.88
CA GLU A 458 2.21 -21.65 11.88
C GLU A 458 0.73 -21.29 12.08
N LEU A 459 -0.18 -22.14 11.60
CA LEU A 459 -1.63 -21.94 11.73
C LEU A 459 -2.20 -22.42 13.07
N GLN A 460 -1.50 -23.30 13.78
CA GLN A 460 -1.91 -23.78 15.12
C GLN A 460 -1.59 -22.77 16.23
N GLU A 461 -0.70 -21.79 16.00
CA GLU A 461 -0.52 -20.68 16.93
C GLU A 461 -1.86 -19.96 17.14
N GLU A 462 -2.25 -19.74 18.41
CA GLU A 462 -3.53 -19.09 18.76
C GLU A 462 -3.63 -17.71 18.11
N ASN A 463 -4.47 -17.60 17.10
CA ASN A 463 -4.74 -16.34 16.45
C ASN A 463 -5.84 -15.59 17.21
N SER A 464 -5.57 -14.33 17.55
CA SER A 464 -6.59 -13.42 18.07
C SER A 464 -7.79 -13.31 17.13
N ILE A 465 -9.00 -13.08 17.65
CA ILE A 465 -10.21 -12.80 16.85
C ILE A 465 -9.97 -11.64 15.86
N TRP A 466 -9.09 -10.72 16.22
CA TRP A 466 -8.75 -9.54 15.41
C TRP A 466 -7.85 -9.84 14.22
N GLU A 467 -7.14 -10.98 14.23
CA GLU A 467 -6.31 -11.50 13.14
C GLU A 467 -7.11 -12.33 12.13
N TRP A 468 -8.42 -12.45 12.32
CA TRP A 468 -9.27 -13.28 11.47
C TRP A 468 -9.05 -12.98 9.99
N ASN A 469 -8.79 -14.04 9.22
CA ASN A 469 -8.64 -14.03 7.79
C ASN A 469 -9.35 -15.22 7.18
N TYR A 470 -10.13 -14.98 6.13
CA TYR A 470 -10.97 -15.99 5.48
C TYR A 470 -10.17 -17.15 4.88
N ASN A 471 -9.13 -16.83 4.11
CA ASN A 471 -8.31 -17.86 3.47
C ASN A 471 -7.49 -18.67 4.48
N GLN A 472 -6.96 -18.02 5.50
CA GLN A 472 -6.23 -18.71 6.56
C GLN A 472 -7.10 -19.80 7.22
N LYS A 473 -8.36 -19.47 7.53
CA LYS A 473 -9.32 -20.45 8.08
C LYS A 473 -9.68 -21.56 7.10
N ALA A 474 -9.82 -21.22 5.81
CA ALA A 474 -10.09 -22.21 4.77
C ALA A 474 -8.93 -23.19 4.58
N VAL A 475 -7.68 -22.70 4.61
CA VAL A 475 -6.45 -23.51 4.53
C VAL A 475 -6.31 -24.39 5.76
N GLN A 476 -6.50 -23.86 6.97
CA GLN A 476 -6.46 -24.64 8.20
C GLN A 476 -7.39 -25.85 8.14
N LYS A 477 -8.64 -25.64 7.68
CA LYS A 477 -9.61 -26.71 7.53
C LYS A 477 -9.20 -27.75 6.47
N SER A 478 -8.55 -27.33 5.37
CA SER A 478 -8.04 -28.26 4.35
C SER A 478 -6.91 -29.12 4.88
N LEU A 479 -5.94 -28.55 5.60
CA LEU A 479 -4.82 -29.27 6.19
C LEU A 479 -5.27 -30.31 7.25
N GLU A 480 -6.25 -29.96 8.10
CA GLU A 480 -6.85 -30.90 9.05
C GLU A 480 -7.50 -32.11 8.34
N THR A 481 -8.03 -31.91 7.14
CA THR A 481 -8.64 -32.99 6.34
C THR A 481 -7.57 -33.87 5.70
N ILE A 482 -6.45 -33.30 5.26
CA ILE A 482 -5.32 -34.03 4.67
C ILE A 482 -4.64 -34.89 5.75
N GLY A 483 -4.34 -34.31 6.92
CA GLY A 483 -3.71 -35.01 8.03
C GLY A 483 -4.52 -36.22 8.51
N ARG A 484 -5.85 -36.11 8.55
CA ARG A 484 -6.74 -37.27 8.89
C ARG A 484 -6.75 -38.36 7.83
N ASN A 485 -6.50 -38.03 6.56
CA ASN A 485 -6.45 -39.02 5.49
C ASN A 485 -5.08 -39.72 5.36
N GLU A 486 -4.02 -39.19 5.96
CA GLU A 486 -2.69 -39.81 6.00
C GLU A 486 -2.52 -40.72 7.25
N GLU A 487 -3.39 -40.63 8.25
CA GLU A 487 -3.44 -41.54 9.42
C GLU A 487 -4.27 -42.84 9.15
N ILE A 488 -4.91 -42.95 7.98
CA ILE A 488 -5.62 -44.15 7.49
C ILE A 488 -4.81 -44.78 6.35
#